data_ae4e1b923bb0abfe27d5fd494ce2fab2
#
_entry.id   ae4e1b923bb0abfe27d5fd494ce2fab2
#
_cell.length_a   1.000
_cell.length_b   1.000
_cell.length_c   1.000
_cell.angle_alpha   90.00
_cell.angle_beta   90.00
_cell.angle_gamma   90.00
#
_symmetry.space_group_name_H-M   'P 1'
#
loop_
_entity.id
_entity.type
_entity.pdbx_description
1 polymer ?
#
loop_
_entity_poly.entity_id
_entity_poly.type
_entity_poly.pdbx_seq_one_letter_code
_entity_poly.pdbx_strand_id
1 'polypeptide(L)'
;MKKQYPLVAIVAAVCASVTLGAHAALVDSRDKPFNEYSWVTTHNSYEKINQNLKEMPAQLKDGVRGFMIDIYPDTNAVRPELAIKVCHKKLACYGAFSSQLKNEFIPFLKANPSEVVTIFLETYVSRDQLQQVFSTLPDLASLSFNPANFPAARWPTLREMAAKNNRLIFLTDKSEIAGDYMVQGKPITVLFDQDWLVQNDWSTLGLMATNVEKAHNWSCPTRWSDLPLKTELVDPSTQKQWKRLFLMNQFHHGTSTTMDSAKYDNNMTYLQRRQDNCGVVPNFVGVNNYASGEVDRYVSGLNNGGIYLYEGNGATKKEDIVCVIPVKAGVVNRKANGCENDEARSMSLSGISKGTRITLYDNPAGDKQDDHLIVDVLRDVRINEHLILPSFEQDRSEPAYRAVFNRNNGLNGKVSRIEIGKTPQGFADASIAFYEGNNASQNLDCVVPFNSHHNFKMKSNSFGCSNDEIRSAKIIKAKAGSMFTLTGHPEGRHNEGRTDVEILRDITAPLVIPSFDHRYENLDVRVTNHTRHIDGKISFGYIRGEK
;
A
#
# COMPACT_ATOMS: atom_id res chain seq x y z
N MET A 1 -47.96 -41.65 39.44
CA MET A 1 -46.98 -40.58 39.55
C MET A 1 -46.27 -40.43 38.23
N LYS A 2 -46.69 -39.46 37.44
CA LYS A 2 -46.02 -39.13 36.15
C LYS A 2 -44.99 -38.04 36.39
N LYS A 3 -43.70 -38.32 36.15
CA LYS A 3 -42.63 -37.32 36.20
C LYS A 3 -42.65 -36.49 34.91
N GLN A 4 -42.88 -35.19 35.03
CA GLN A 4 -42.68 -34.20 33.99
C GLN A 4 -41.22 -33.80 33.98
N TYR A 5 -40.57 -33.84 32.78
CA TYR A 5 -39.27 -33.24 32.51
C TYR A 5 -39.50 -31.89 31.83
N PRO A 6 -38.76 -30.85 32.18
CA PRO A 6 -38.88 -29.57 31.48
C PRO A 6 -38.13 -29.60 30.15
N LEU A 7 -38.79 -29.11 29.11
CA LEU A 7 -38.22 -28.87 27.80
C LEU A 7 -37.27 -27.66 27.89
N VAL A 8 -35.97 -27.87 27.70
CA VAL A 8 -35.01 -26.78 27.51
C VAL A 8 -35.00 -26.43 26.02
N ALA A 9 -35.50 -25.24 25.69
CA ALA A 9 -35.43 -24.69 24.35
C ALA A 9 -34.02 -24.19 24.10
N ILE A 10 -33.28 -24.89 23.24
CA ILE A 10 -31.98 -24.41 22.70
C ILE A 10 -32.28 -23.42 21.57
N VAL A 11 -32.10 -22.14 21.87
CA VAL A 11 -32.08 -21.10 20.83
C VAL A 11 -30.73 -21.19 20.11
N ALA A 12 -30.74 -21.78 18.94
CA ALA A 12 -29.58 -21.74 18.03
C ALA A 12 -29.49 -20.35 17.42
N ALA A 13 -28.56 -19.54 17.92
CA ALA A 13 -28.16 -18.29 17.26
C ALA A 13 -27.42 -18.65 15.96
N VAL A 14 -28.09 -18.51 14.84
CA VAL A 14 -27.47 -18.57 13.52
C VAL A 14 -26.66 -17.29 13.35
N CYS A 15 -25.37 -17.35 13.65
CA CYS A 15 -24.40 -16.35 13.18
C CYS A 15 -24.30 -16.48 11.65
N ALA A 16 -25.05 -15.66 10.94
CA ALA A 16 -24.80 -15.43 9.52
C ALA A 16 -23.41 -14.74 9.40
N SER A 17 -22.40 -15.55 9.13
CA SER A 17 -21.10 -15.05 8.68
C SER A 17 -21.29 -14.43 7.30
N VAL A 18 -21.51 -13.11 7.28
CA VAL A 18 -21.35 -12.31 6.07
C VAL A 18 -19.89 -12.42 5.69
N THR A 19 -19.59 -13.25 4.69
CA THR A 19 -18.33 -13.19 3.98
C THR A 19 -18.31 -11.86 3.23
N LEU A 20 -17.86 -10.80 3.89
CA LEU A 20 -17.36 -9.61 3.23
C LEU A 20 -16.18 -10.08 2.37
N GLY A 21 -16.35 -10.07 1.05
CA GLY A 21 -15.23 -10.16 0.13
C GLY A 21 -14.21 -9.13 0.60
N ALA A 22 -13.00 -9.58 0.91
CA ALA A 22 -11.94 -8.74 1.42
C ALA A 22 -11.42 -7.86 0.27
N HIS A 23 -12.13 -6.77 -0.04
CA HIS A 23 -11.47 -5.63 -0.66
C HIS A 23 -10.51 -5.09 0.41
N ALA A 24 -9.23 -5.00 0.07
CA ALA A 24 -8.24 -4.36 0.94
C ALA A 24 -8.80 -2.99 1.34
N ALA A 25 -8.75 -2.68 2.64
CA ALA A 25 -9.22 -1.37 3.10
C ALA A 25 -8.44 -0.29 2.36
N LEU A 26 -9.12 0.54 1.56
CA LEU A 26 -8.47 1.62 0.80
C LEU A 26 -7.80 2.64 1.71
N VAL A 27 -8.22 2.69 2.97
CA VAL A 27 -7.68 3.61 4.00
C VAL A 27 -7.66 2.91 5.35
N ASP A 28 -6.46 2.69 5.90
CA ASP A 28 -6.28 2.08 7.23
C ASP A 28 -6.33 3.11 8.38
N SER A 29 -5.88 4.35 8.13
CA SER A 29 -5.91 5.45 9.10
C SER A 29 -6.71 6.63 8.57
N ARG A 30 -7.42 7.33 9.46
CA ARG A 30 -8.22 8.53 9.15
C ARG A 30 -7.64 9.81 9.75
N ASP A 31 -6.40 9.77 10.20
CA ASP A 31 -5.74 10.84 10.95
C ASP A 31 -4.82 11.73 10.10
N LYS A 32 -4.61 11.37 8.82
CA LYS A 32 -3.90 12.22 7.87
C LYS A 32 -4.84 13.30 7.29
N PRO A 33 -4.33 14.46 6.86
CA PRO A 33 -5.10 15.46 6.11
C PRO A 33 -5.66 14.86 4.81
N PHE A 34 -6.82 15.37 4.35
CA PHE A 34 -7.51 14.86 3.16
C PHE A 34 -6.63 14.86 1.91
N ASN A 35 -5.78 15.86 1.74
CA ASN A 35 -4.83 15.96 0.63
C ASN A 35 -3.65 14.97 0.68
N GLU A 36 -3.57 14.13 1.70
CA GLU A 36 -2.59 13.05 1.80
C GLU A 36 -3.19 11.66 1.50
N TYR A 37 -4.44 11.63 1.04
CA TYR A 37 -5.11 10.41 0.60
C TYR A 37 -5.28 10.38 -0.91
N SER A 38 -5.35 9.16 -1.44
CA SER A 38 -5.68 8.85 -2.82
C SER A 38 -7.01 8.12 -2.90
N TRP A 39 -7.79 8.39 -3.94
CA TRP A 39 -9.13 7.85 -4.11
C TRP A 39 -9.36 7.32 -5.52
N VAL A 40 -9.97 6.15 -5.62
CA VAL A 40 -10.50 5.67 -6.90
C VAL A 40 -11.59 6.63 -7.36
N THR A 41 -11.45 7.12 -8.58
CA THR A 41 -12.36 8.09 -9.20
C THR A 41 -12.86 7.56 -10.53
N THR A 42 -14.15 7.61 -10.77
CA THR A 42 -14.74 7.09 -12.00
C THR A 42 -15.08 8.23 -12.97
N HIS A 43 -14.58 8.09 -14.21
CA HIS A 43 -14.91 9.01 -15.30
C HIS A 43 -16.28 8.67 -15.87
N ASN A 44 -17.15 9.68 -16.08
CA ASN A 44 -18.55 9.48 -16.46
C ASN A 44 -19.24 8.44 -15.56
N SER A 45 -19.20 8.66 -14.27
CA SER A 45 -19.59 7.70 -13.21
C SER A 45 -21.00 7.13 -13.39
N TYR A 46 -21.89 7.90 -14.02
CA TYR A 46 -23.29 7.58 -14.31
C TYR A 46 -23.46 6.63 -15.51
N GLU A 47 -22.43 6.49 -16.35
CA GLU A 47 -22.45 5.58 -17.50
C GLU A 47 -21.99 4.18 -17.08
N LYS A 48 -22.92 3.37 -16.61
CA LYS A 48 -22.57 2.01 -16.13
C LYS A 48 -21.81 1.16 -17.16
N ILE A 49 -22.00 1.41 -18.46
CA ILE A 49 -21.25 0.72 -19.51
C ILE A 49 -19.73 1.02 -19.45
N ASN A 50 -19.37 2.20 -18.98
CA ASN A 50 -17.99 2.62 -18.76
C ASN A 50 -17.50 2.31 -17.35
N GLN A 51 -18.31 1.63 -16.50
CA GLN A 51 -17.99 1.34 -15.12
C GLN A 51 -18.30 -0.12 -14.74
N ASN A 52 -17.84 -1.07 -15.56
CA ASN A 52 -18.04 -2.51 -15.36
C ASN A 52 -19.52 -2.90 -15.17
N LEU A 53 -20.42 -2.22 -15.84
CA LEU A 53 -21.89 -2.34 -15.73
C LEU A 53 -22.43 -2.02 -14.32
N LYS A 54 -21.64 -1.32 -13.48
CA LYS A 54 -22.03 -0.95 -12.12
C LYS A 54 -22.58 0.46 -12.05
N GLU A 55 -23.74 0.61 -11.42
CA GLU A 55 -24.33 1.90 -11.08
C GLU A 55 -23.60 2.53 -9.87
N MET A 56 -23.74 3.86 -9.68
CA MET A 56 -23.02 4.60 -8.64
C MET A 56 -23.20 4.05 -7.21
N PRO A 57 -24.36 3.52 -6.78
CA PRO A 57 -24.47 2.86 -5.48
C PRO A 57 -23.55 1.64 -5.31
N ALA A 58 -23.34 0.86 -6.37
CA ALA A 58 -22.40 -0.25 -6.35
C ALA A 58 -20.95 0.25 -6.34
N GLN A 59 -20.63 1.30 -7.10
CA GLN A 59 -19.31 1.95 -7.09
C GLN A 59 -18.97 2.48 -5.69
N LEU A 60 -19.92 3.16 -5.01
CA LEU A 60 -19.76 3.63 -3.62
C LEU A 60 -19.48 2.48 -2.65
N LYS A 61 -20.19 1.35 -2.80
CA LYS A 61 -19.99 0.14 -1.99
C LYS A 61 -18.62 -0.49 -2.23
N ASP A 62 -18.12 -0.43 -3.46
CA ASP A 62 -16.82 -0.97 -3.86
C ASP A 62 -15.64 -0.06 -3.48
N GLY A 63 -15.89 1.11 -2.87
CA GLY A 63 -14.83 1.99 -2.39
C GLY A 63 -14.49 3.17 -3.30
N VAL A 64 -15.20 3.38 -4.41
CA VAL A 64 -15.07 4.61 -5.21
C VAL A 64 -15.47 5.82 -4.37
N ARG A 65 -14.65 6.88 -4.38
CA ARG A 65 -14.90 8.10 -3.61
C ARG A 65 -14.80 9.39 -4.43
N GLY A 66 -14.38 9.31 -5.70
CA GLY A 66 -14.46 10.39 -6.67
C GLY A 66 -15.45 10.05 -7.78
N PHE A 67 -16.32 10.98 -8.16
CA PHE A 67 -17.35 10.79 -9.18
C PHE A 67 -17.35 11.95 -10.15
N MET A 68 -17.09 11.71 -11.44
CA MET A 68 -17.19 12.72 -12.49
C MET A 68 -18.57 12.63 -13.13
N ILE A 69 -19.33 13.72 -13.06
CA ILE A 69 -20.74 13.79 -13.44
C ILE A 69 -21.00 15.03 -14.30
N ASP A 70 -21.52 14.81 -15.51
CA ASP A 70 -21.93 15.90 -16.40
C ASP A 70 -23.38 16.28 -16.13
N ILE A 71 -23.64 17.55 -15.89
CA ILE A 71 -24.97 18.08 -15.58
C ILE A 71 -25.46 19.06 -16.63
N TYR A 72 -26.66 18.79 -17.15
CA TYR A 72 -27.30 19.55 -18.21
C TYR A 72 -28.67 20.07 -17.78
N PRO A 73 -29.13 21.22 -18.32
CA PRO A 73 -30.47 21.70 -18.04
C PRO A 73 -31.53 20.80 -18.66
N ASP A 74 -32.61 20.53 -17.92
CA ASP A 74 -33.82 19.95 -18.46
C ASP A 74 -34.83 21.05 -18.75
N THR A 75 -34.88 21.47 -20.02
CA THR A 75 -35.79 22.56 -20.48
C THR A 75 -37.26 22.17 -20.40
N ASN A 76 -37.58 20.90 -20.23
CA ASN A 76 -38.95 20.39 -20.10
C ASN A 76 -39.35 20.13 -18.64
N ALA A 77 -38.49 20.46 -17.69
CA ALA A 77 -38.78 20.23 -16.27
C ALA A 77 -39.93 21.13 -15.80
N VAL A 78 -40.93 20.51 -15.22
CA VAL A 78 -42.09 21.21 -14.62
C VAL A 78 -41.95 21.42 -13.12
N ARG A 79 -40.92 20.86 -12.51
CA ARG A 79 -40.61 20.92 -11.07
C ARG A 79 -39.14 21.23 -10.84
N PRO A 80 -38.80 22.02 -9.79
CA PRO A 80 -37.43 22.47 -9.53
C PRO A 80 -36.44 21.31 -9.37
N GLU A 81 -36.83 20.22 -8.73
CA GLU A 81 -35.96 19.05 -8.52
C GLU A 81 -35.59 18.33 -9.82
N LEU A 82 -36.34 18.55 -10.90
CA LEU A 82 -36.10 17.97 -12.23
C LEU A 82 -35.34 18.92 -13.18
N ALA A 83 -35.02 20.13 -12.75
CA ALA A 83 -34.43 21.16 -13.60
C ALA A 83 -33.06 20.81 -14.17
N ILE A 84 -32.37 19.81 -13.56
CA ILE A 84 -31.05 19.34 -13.97
C ILE A 84 -31.09 17.82 -14.17
N LYS A 85 -30.60 17.37 -15.32
CA LYS A 85 -30.37 15.95 -15.63
C LYS A 85 -28.91 15.65 -15.83
N VAL A 86 -28.54 14.40 -15.57
CA VAL A 86 -27.22 13.86 -15.82
C VAL A 86 -27.21 13.26 -17.20
N CYS A 87 -26.32 13.73 -18.07
CA CYS A 87 -26.28 13.29 -19.47
C CYS A 87 -24.85 13.31 -20.00
N HIS A 88 -24.53 12.41 -20.93
CA HIS A 88 -23.36 12.52 -21.78
C HIS A 88 -23.72 13.27 -23.07
N LYS A 89 -23.07 14.41 -23.32
CA LYS A 89 -23.22 15.22 -24.55
C LYS A 89 -24.68 15.56 -24.92
N LYS A 90 -25.55 15.78 -23.96
CA LYS A 90 -26.99 16.05 -24.15
C LYS A 90 -27.83 14.92 -24.76
N LEU A 91 -27.23 13.82 -25.18
CA LEU A 91 -27.89 12.76 -25.94
C LEU A 91 -28.28 11.56 -25.09
N ALA A 92 -27.36 11.08 -24.27
CA ALA A 92 -27.58 9.94 -23.38
C ALA A 92 -27.80 10.46 -21.95
N CYS A 93 -29.04 10.42 -21.46
CA CYS A 93 -29.40 10.93 -20.13
C CYS A 93 -29.78 9.80 -19.17
N TYR A 94 -29.34 9.94 -17.93
CA TYR A 94 -29.36 8.93 -16.87
C TYR A 94 -30.20 9.36 -15.65
N GLY A 95 -31.15 10.24 -15.87
CA GLY A 95 -32.10 10.72 -14.85
C GLY A 95 -31.78 12.10 -14.29
N ALA A 96 -32.55 12.51 -13.28
CA ALA A 96 -32.38 13.80 -12.63
C ALA A 96 -31.19 13.78 -11.64
N PHE A 97 -30.39 14.84 -11.65
CA PHE A 97 -29.26 15.01 -10.73
C PHE A 97 -29.69 14.99 -9.27
N SER A 98 -30.83 15.63 -8.96
CA SER A 98 -31.44 15.59 -7.63
C SER A 98 -31.73 14.15 -7.15
N SER A 99 -32.20 13.29 -8.06
CA SER A 99 -32.52 11.90 -7.74
C SER A 99 -31.27 11.11 -7.38
N GLN A 100 -30.17 11.32 -8.08
CA GLN A 100 -28.89 10.69 -7.75
C GLN A 100 -28.39 11.17 -6.37
N LEU A 101 -28.41 12.48 -6.10
CA LEU A 101 -28.03 13.01 -4.79
C LEU A 101 -28.90 12.46 -3.66
N LYS A 102 -30.24 12.46 -3.86
CA LYS A 102 -31.22 12.06 -2.85
C LYS A 102 -31.22 10.56 -2.57
N ASN A 103 -31.07 9.73 -3.60
CA ASN A 103 -31.29 8.29 -3.48
C ASN A 103 -29.98 7.48 -3.37
N GLU A 104 -28.84 8.08 -3.71
CA GLU A 104 -27.55 7.38 -3.77
C GLU A 104 -26.54 7.98 -2.79
N PHE A 105 -26.10 9.23 -2.98
CA PHE A 105 -25.03 9.85 -2.19
C PHE A 105 -25.43 10.19 -0.76
N ILE A 106 -26.59 10.84 -0.56
CA ILE A 106 -27.06 11.21 0.78
C ILE A 106 -27.29 9.98 1.65
N PRO A 107 -28.04 8.94 1.21
CA PRO A 107 -28.23 7.73 1.98
C PRO A 107 -26.91 7.01 2.29
N PHE A 108 -26.01 6.93 1.32
CA PHE A 108 -24.69 6.33 1.54
C PHE A 108 -23.91 7.05 2.64
N LEU A 109 -23.80 8.38 2.57
CA LEU A 109 -23.08 9.16 3.58
C LEU A 109 -23.76 9.12 4.96
N LYS A 110 -25.09 9.03 5.02
CA LYS A 110 -25.82 8.84 6.30
C LYS A 110 -25.55 7.46 6.91
N ALA A 111 -25.51 6.42 6.09
CA ALA A 111 -25.21 5.06 6.54
C ALA A 111 -23.73 4.85 6.88
N ASN A 112 -22.83 5.65 6.33
CA ASN A 112 -21.38 5.54 6.48
C ASN A 112 -20.79 6.87 7.00
N PRO A 113 -20.93 7.18 8.29
CA PRO A 113 -20.63 8.50 8.85
C PRO A 113 -19.14 8.88 8.83
N SER A 114 -18.25 7.94 8.57
CA SER A 114 -16.82 8.18 8.45
C SER A 114 -16.34 8.39 7.01
N GLU A 115 -17.20 8.19 6.01
CA GLU A 115 -16.80 8.27 4.60
C GLU A 115 -16.90 9.71 4.06
N VAL A 116 -15.99 10.03 3.12
CA VAL A 116 -15.94 11.30 2.39
C VAL A 116 -16.07 11.00 0.91
N VAL A 117 -16.88 11.77 0.20
CA VAL A 117 -17.11 11.62 -1.24
C VAL A 117 -16.85 12.95 -1.93
N THR A 118 -16.27 12.91 -3.12
CA THR A 118 -16.04 14.07 -3.99
C THR A 118 -16.78 13.89 -5.29
N ILE A 119 -17.54 14.91 -5.70
CA ILE A 119 -18.22 14.97 -6.98
C ILE A 119 -17.60 16.09 -7.82
N PHE A 120 -17.10 15.73 -8.99
CA PHE A 120 -16.61 16.63 -10.02
C PHE A 120 -17.72 16.86 -11.03
N LEU A 121 -18.16 18.10 -11.15
CA LEU A 121 -19.24 18.49 -12.05
C LEU A 121 -18.64 19.07 -13.34
N GLU A 122 -18.93 18.43 -14.48
CA GLU A 122 -18.84 19.08 -15.78
C GLU A 122 -20.16 19.80 -16.02
N THR A 123 -20.11 21.14 -15.99
CA THR A 123 -21.30 21.94 -15.73
C THR A 123 -21.79 22.68 -16.97
N TYR A 124 -23.02 22.41 -17.37
CA TYR A 124 -23.74 23.07 -18.49
C TYR A 124 -25.00 23.77 -18.03
N VAL A 125 -25.21 23.98 -16.75
CA VAL A 125 -26.36 24.61 -16.12
C VAL A 125 -26.03 25.99 -15.58
N SER A 126 -27.05 26.81 -15.33
CA SER A 126 -26.90 28.09 -14.66
C SER A 126 -26.82 27.93 -13.15
N ARG A 127 -26.29 28.97 -12.47
CA ARG A 127 -26.27 29.06 -11.01
C ARG A 127 -27.67 28.95 -10.40
N ASP A 128 -28.67 29.59 -11.02
CA ASP A 128 -30.05 29.56 -10.55
C ASP A 128 -30.69 28.18 -10.65
N GLN A 129 -30.39 27.43 -11.71
CA GLN A 129 -30.87 26.06 -11.84
C GLN A 129 -30.25 25.15 -10.76
N LEU A 130 -28.96 25.31 -10.47
CA LEU A 130 -28.31 24.55 -9.43
C LEU A 130 -28.85 24.93 -8.05
N GLN A 131 -29.08 26.22 -7.77
CA GLN A 131 -29.73 26.70 -6.54
C GLN A 131 -31.12 26.10 -6.37
N GLN A 132 -31.93 26.06 -7.44
CA GLN A 132 -33.27 25.46 -7.41
C GLN A 132 -33.21 23.98 -7.01
N VAL A 133 -32.32 23.19 -7.64
CA VAL A 133 -32.16 21.79 -7.32
C VAL A 133 -31.68 21.60 -5.87
N PHE A 134 -30.67 22.33 -5.44
CA PHE A 134 -30.16 22.23 -4.09
C PHE A 134 -31.18 22.59 -3.02
N SER A 135 -32.04 23.56 -3.30
CA SER A 135 -33.12 23.98 -2.39
C SER A 135 -34.14 22.87 -2.11
N THR A 136 -34.23 21.85 -2.97
CA THR A 136 -35.06 20.66 -2.76
C THR A 136 -34.39 19.58 -1.89
N LEU A 137 -33.12 19.77 -1.51
CA LEU A 137 -32.28 18.77 -0.85
C LEU A 137 -31.68 19.32 0.48
N PRO A 138 -32.50 19.59 1.52
CA PRO A 138 -32.03 20.23 2.75
C PRO A 138 -30.96 19.39 3.49
N ASP A 139 -31.02 18.06 3.39
CA ASP A 139 -30.02 17.16 3.97
C ASP A 139 -28.61 17.38 3.41
N LEU A 140 -28.53 17.83 2.16
CA LEU A 140 -27.26 18.05 1.45
C LEU A 140 -26.41 19.13 2.13
N ALA A 141 -27.04 20.19 2.60
CA ALA A 141 -26.36 21.30 3.26
C ALA A 141 -25.62 20.87 4.55
N SER A 142 -26.12 19.84 5.24
CA SER A 142 -25.46 19.29 6.42
C SER A 142 -24.26 18.40 6.11
N LEU A 143 -24.14 17.92 4.86
CA LEU A 143 -23.07 17.04 4.40
C LEU A 143 -22.01 17.78 3.60
N SER A 144 -22.34 18.96 3.04
CA SER A 144 -21.47 19.70 2.16
C SER A 144 -20.19 20.16 2.87
N PHE A 145 -19.06 19.90 2.23
CA PHE A 145 -17.78 20.43 2.68
C PHE A 145 -17.72 21.94 2.45
N ASN A 146 -17.43 22.68 3.50
CA ASN A 146 -17.18 24.11 3.42
C ASN A 146 -15.83 24.44 4.06
N PRO A 147 -14.87 24.99 3.31
CA PRO A 147 -13.55 25.37 3.84
C PRO A 147 -13.62 26.33 5.04
N ALA A 148 -14.64 27.21 5.10
CA ALA A 148 -14.83 28.15 6.20
C ALA A 148 -15.06 27.47 7.57
N ASN A 149 -15.49 26.22 7.58
CA ASN A 149 -15.65 25.44 8.80
C ASN A 149 -14.33 24.96 9.41
N PHE A 150 -13.20 25.19 8.71
CA PHE A 150 -11.86 24.74 9.11
C PHE A 150 -10.91 25.95 9.24
N PRO A 151 -10.87 26.58 10.41
CA PRO A 151 -10.16 27.86 10.61
C PRO A 151 -8.65 27.77 10.45
N ALA A 152 -8.07 26.56 10.60
CA ALA A 152 -6.65 26.32 10.35
C ALA A 152 -6.24 26.53 8.88
N ALA A 153 -7.20 26.78 7.98
CA ALA A 153 -6.99 26.99 6.55
C ALA A 153 -6.10 25.92 5.87
N ARG A 154 -6.21 24.68 6.34
CA ARG A 154 -5.60 23.48 5.80
C ARG A 154 -6.65 22.40 5.58
N TRP A 155 -6.33 21.43 4.75
CA TRP A 155 -7.20 20.25 4.62
C TRP A 155 -7.35 19.57 5.99
N PRO A 156 -8.60 19.35 6.44
CA PRO A 156 -8.87 18.60 7.65
C PRO A 156 -8.51 17.12 7.47
N THR A 157 -8.33 16.42 8.57
CA THR A 157 -8.27 14.96 8.57
C THR A 157 -9.65 14.38 8.23
N LEU A 158 -9.69 13.12 7.75
CA LEU A 158 -10.97 12.44 7.53
C LEU A 158 -11.80 12.37 8.82
N ARG A 159 -11.14 12.26 9.98
CA ARG A 159 -11.78 12.27 11.29
C ARG A 159 -12.42 13.64 11.60
N GLU A 160 -11.71 14.74 11.33
CA GLU A 160 -12.25 16.09 11.49
C GLU A 160 -13.43 16.37 10.55
N MET A 161 -13.35 15.90 9.29
CA MET A 161 -14.46 16.01 8.32
C MET A 161 -15.69 15.22 8.78
N ALA A 162 -15.49 14.00 9.27
CA ALA A 162 -16.56 13.16 9.82
C ALA A 162 -17.21 13.79 11.07
N ALA A 163 -16.40 14.30 12.00
CA ALA A 163 -16.88 14.95 13.22
C ALA A 163 -17.74 16.19 12.95
N LYS A 164 -17.41 16.94 11.91
CA LYS A 164 -18.19 18.13 11.46
C LYS A 164 -19.28 17.79 10.46
N ASN A 165 -19.42 16.54 10.04
CA ASN A 165 -20.30 16.06 8.98
C ASN A 165 -20.07 16.74 7.62
N ASN A 166 -18.91 17.37 7.40
CA ASN A 166 -18.51 18.04 6.14
C ASN A 166 -17.80 17.02 5.23
N ARG A 167 -18.57 16.15 4.56
CA ARG A 167 -18.10 14.93 3.93
C ARG A 167 -18.45 14.76 2.45
N LEU A 168 -19.16 15.73 1.88
CA LEU A 168 -19.46 15.76 0.47
C LEU A 168 -18.83 17.00 -0.16
N ILE A 169 -17.81 16.79 -0.98
CA ILE A 169 -17.09 17.85 -1.69
C ILE A 169 -17.66 17.98 -3.09
N PHE A 170 -18.04 19.19 -3.49
CA PHE A 170 -18.40 19.52 -4.87
C PHE A 170 -17.30 20.36 -5.51
N LEU A 171 -16.90 19.98 -6.72
CA LEU A 171 -16.01 20.75 -7.59
C LEU A 171 -16.71 20.99 -8.93
N THR A 172 -16.50 22.14 -9.56
CA THR A 172 -17.05 22.49 -10.86
C THR A 172 -15.98 23.05 -11.78
N ASP A 173 -16.11 22.79 -13.07
CA ASP A 173 -15.25 23.31 -14.13
C ASP A 173 -15.57 24.76 -14.53
N LYS A 174 -16.56 25.40 -13.87
CA LYS A 174 -17.06 26.77 -14.18
C LYS A 174 -16.92 27.68 -12.97
N SER A 175 -16.12 28.74 -13.09
CA SER A 175 -15.93 29.72 -12.01
C SER A 175 -17.22 30.42 -11.62
N GLU A 176 -18.11 30.71 -12.58
CA GLU A 176 -19.41 31.35 -12.36
C GLU A 176 -20.41 30.46 -11.59
N ILE A 177 -20.17 29.15 -11.54
CA ILE A 177 -21.00 28.20 -10.80
C ILE A 177 -20.44 27.99 -9.38
N ALA A 178 -19.16 28.26 -9.17
CA ALA A 178 -18.55 28.10 -7.86
C ALA A 178 -19.11 29.08 -6.82
N GLY A 179 -19.07 28.69 -5.56
CA GLY A 179 -19.49 29.48 -4.41
C GLY A 179 -20.59 28.81 -3.58
N ASP A 180 -21.19 29.58 -2.68
CA ASP A 180 -22.19 29.08 -1.74
C ASP A 180 -23.61 29.18 -2.30
N TYR A 181 -24.38 28.12 -2.05
CA TYR A 181 -25.82 28.01 -2.37
C TYR A 181 -26.57 27.85 -1.06
N MET A 182 -27.38 28.84 -0.70
CA MET A 182 -28.05 28.86 0.59
C MET A 182 -29.30 27.99 0.61
N VAL A 183 -29.32 27.00 1.51
CA VAL A 183 -30.46 26.09 1.71
C VAL A 183 -30.80 26.05 3.20
N GLN A 184 -32.00 26.57 3.54
CA GLN A 184 -32.47 26.68 4.93
C GLN A 184 -31.45 27.35 5.86
N GLY A 185 -30.79 28.41 5.40
CA GLY A 185 -29.79 29.15 6.16
C GLY A 185 -28.42 28.52 6.27
N LYS A 186 -28.16 27.39 5.60
CA LYS A 186 -26.86 26.70 5.55
C LYS A 186 -26.33 26.69 4.12
N PRO A 187 -25.01 26.89 3.91
CA PRO A 187 -24.42 26.85 2.59
C PRO A 187 -24.19 25.42 2.11
N ILE A 188 -24.45 25.16 0.84
CA ILE A 188 -23.85 24.08 0.06
C ILE A 188 -22.74 24.74 -0.75
N THR A 189 -21.49 24.38 -0.50
CA THR A 189 -20.35 25.01 -1.16
C THR A 189 -19.91 24.19 -2.36
N VAL A 190 -19.80 24.84 -3.51
CA VAL A 190 -19.23 24.28 -4.74
C VAL A 190 -17.91 24.99 -5.01
N LEU A 191 -16.82 24.26 -5.07
CA LEU A 191 -15.47 24.78 -5.27
C LEU A 191 -15.17 24.88 -6.77
N PHE A 192 -14.41 25.90 -7.17
CA PHE A 192 -13.90 25.99 -8.53
C PHE A 192 -12.69 25.05 -8.68
N ASP A 193 -12.72 24.14 -9.65
CA ASP A 193 -11.70 23.10 -9.76
C ASP A 193 -10.30 23.67 -9.99
N GLN A 194 -10.13 24.72 -10.83
CA GLN A 194 -8.83 25.34 -11.07
C GLN A 194 -8.24 26.06 -9.85
N ASP A 195 -9.04 26.40 -8.84
CA ASP A 195 -8.52 26.94 -7.59
C ASP A 195 -8.02 25.84 -6.65
N TRP A 196 -8.72 24.69 -6.61
CA TRP A 196 -8.54 23.67 -5.58
C TRP A 196 -7.80 22.44 -6.01
N LEU A 197 -7.60 22.23 -7.32
CA LEU A 197 -6.86 21.08 -7.82
C LEU A 197 -6.01 21.44 -9.05
N VAL A 198 -5.14 20.52 -9.39
CA VAL A 198 -4.46 20.43 -10.68
C VAL A 198 -4.85 19.11 -11.33
N GLN A 199 -4.80 19.01 -12.65
CA GLN A 199 -5.02 17.75 -13.36
C GLN A 199 -4.21 17.67 -14.64
N ASN A 200 -3.84 16.44 -15.02
CA ASN A 200 -3.24 16.23 -16.32
C ASN A 200 -4.31 16.25 -17.42
N ASP A 201 -3.90 16.65 -18.60
CA ASP A 201 -4.75 16.66 -19.78
C ASP A 201 -5.10 15.23 -20.19
N TRP A 202 -6.38 14.88 -20.08
CA TRP A 202 -6.93 13.57 -20.43
C TRP A 202 -6.91 13.31 -21.94
N SER A 203 -6.97 14.36 -22.78
CA SER A 203 -7.00 14.22 -24.24
C SER A 203 -5.71 13.63 -24.82
N THR A 204 -4.60 13.77 -24.10
CA THR A 204 -3.30 13.25 -24.50
C THR A 204 -3.19 11.74 -24.45
N LEU A 205 -4.05 11.06 -23.67
CA LEU A 205 -4.09 9.59 -23.66
C LEU A 205 -4.51 9.00 -25.02
N GLY A 206 -5.17 9.82 -25.83
CA GLY A 206 -5.55 9.47 -27.19
C GLY A 206 -6.84 8.67 -27.30
N LEU A 207 -7.23 8.43 -28.55
CA LEU A 207 -8.32 7.52 -28.88
C LEU A 207 -7.83 6.08 -28.73
N MET A 208 -8.71 5.21 -28.26
CA MET A 208 -8.39 3.80 -28.17
C MET A 208 -8.11 3.23 -29.57
N ALA A 209 -6.87 2.79 -29.74
CA ALA A 209 -6.44 2.03 -30.91
C ALA A 209 -6.65 0.52 -30.68
N THR A 210 -6.55 -0.26 -31.74
CA THR A 210 -6.62 -1.74 -31.68
C THR A 210 -5.52 -2.38 -30.82
N ASN A 211 -4.49 -1.62 -30.47
CA ASN A 211 -3.44 -2.04 -29.54
C ASN A 211 -3.26 -0.98 -28.44
N VAL A 212 -3.98 -1.15 -27.36
CA VAL A 212 -4.02 -0.23 -26.21
C VAL A 212 -2.65 -0.05 -25.56
N GLU A 213 -1.86 -1.10 -25.45
CA GLU A 213 -0.52 -1.08 -24.87
C GLU A 213 0.42 -0.09 -25.59
N LYS A 214 0.34 -0.05 -26.92
CA LYS A 214 1.13 0.87 -27.76
C LYS A 214 0.53 2.27 -27.89
N ALA A 215 -0.74 2.43 -27.53
CA ALA A 215 -1.46 3.71 -27.69
C ALA A 215 -1.24 4.69 -26.55
N HIS A 216 -0.56 4.30 -25.45
CA HIS A 216 -0.33 5.17 -24.33
C HIS A 216 0.66 6.29 -24.64
N ASN A 217 0.20 7.52 -24.58
CA ASN A 217 1.07 8.69 -24.51
C ASN A 217 1.46 8.91 -23.03
N TRP A 218 2.72 8.68 -22.71
CA TRP A 218 3.24 8.78 -21.35
C TRP A 218 3.60 10.21 -20.93
N SER A 219 3.50 11.21 -21.82
CA SER A 219 3.60 12.61 -21.39
C SER A 219 2.49 12.94 -20.38
N CYS A 220 2.76 13.87 -19.49
CA CYS A 220 1.79 14.31 -18.49
C CYS A 220 1.68 15.85 -18.51
N PRO A 221 1.19 16.46 -19.62
CA PRO A 221 0.94 17.88 -19.64
C PRO A 221 -0.20 18.23 -18.71
N THR A 222 -0.17 19.44 -18.16
CA THR A 222 -1.31 19.97 -17.41
C THR A 222 -2.51 20.23 -18.32
N ARG A 223 -3.71 20.05 -17.80
CA ARG A 223 -4.97 20.39 -18.50
C ARG A 223 -5.08 21.89 -18.78
N TRP A 224 -4.57 22.73 -17.88
CA TRP A 224 -4.63 24.18 -17.96
C TRP A 224 -3.23 24.77 -18.10
N SER A 225 -2.94 25.42 -19.21
CA SER A 225 -1.60 25.87 -19.60
C SER A 225 -0.94 26.83 -18.60
N ASP A 226 -1.75 27.57 -17.86
CA ASP A 226 -1.36 28.53 -16.83
C ASP A 226 -1.26 27.94 -15.41
N LEU A 227 -1.61 26.65 -15.25
CA LEU A 227 -1.62 25.97 -13.96
C LEU A 227 -0.76 24.69 -14.01
N PRO A 228 0.54 24.78 -13.77
CA PRO A 228 1.43 23.60 -13.71
C PRO A 228 1.01 22.58 -12.65
N LEU A 229 1.20 21.28 -12.92
CA LEU A 229 0.82 20.18 -12.00
C LEU A 229 1.47 20.28 -10.62
N LYS A 230 2.64 20.94 -10.52
CA LYS A 230 3.37 21.15 -9.26
C LYS A 230 2.97 22.42 -8.51
N THR A 231 1.89 23.08 -8.90
CA THR A 231 1.37 24.25 -8.17
C THR A 231 0.72 23.78 -6.87
N GLU A 232 1.42 23.93 -5.76
CA GLU A 232 1.04 23.31 -4.48
C GLU A 232 -0.09 24.05 -3.75
N LEU A 233 -0.10 25.40 -3.76
CA LEU A 233 -1.02 26.17 -2.94
C LEU A 233 -2.22 26.68 -3.75
N VAL A 234 -3.39 26.64 -3.12
CA VAL A 234 -4.64 27.17 -3.68
C VAL A 234 -4.51 28.67 -3.93
N ASP A 235 -3.98 29.40 -2.95
CA ASP A 235 -3.69 30.82 -3.08
C ASP A 235 -2.36 31.15 -2.39
N PRO A 236 -1.27 31.31 -3.16
CA PRO A 236 0.05 31.65 -2.60
C PRO A 236 0.10 33.06 -1.98
N SER A 237 -0.82 33.96 -2.33
CA SER A 237 -0.86 35.34 -1.82
C SER A 237 -1.46 35.44 -0.42
N THR A 238 -2.24 34.44 -0.01
CA THR A 238 -2.78 34.34 1.34
C THR A 238 -1.87 33.45 2.20
N GLN A 239 -1.79 33.71 3.50
CA GLN A 239 -1.06 32.81 4.43
C GLN A 239 -1.80 31.47 4.67
N LYS A 240 -2.83 31.17 3.90
CA LYS A 240 -3.61 29.95 3.99
C LYS A 240 -2.85 28.79 3.34
N GLN A 241 -2.75 27.67 4.06
CA GLN A 241 -1.96 26.52 3.65
C GLN A 241 -2.81 25.43 2.94
N TRP A 242 -3.91 25.81 2.29
CA TRP A 242 -4.67 24.89 1.46
C TRP A 242 -3.79 24.38 0.30
N LYS A 243 -3.48 23.10 0.27
CA LYS A 243 -2.75 22.49 -0.85
C LYS A 243 -3.73 22.09 -1.93
N ARG A 244 -3.34 22.28 -3.19
CA ARG A 244 -4.12 21.78 -4.34
C ARG A 244 -4.11 20.27 -4.32
N LEU A 245 -5.23 19.68 -4.71
CA LEU A 245 -5.36 18.25 -4.94
C LEU A 245 -4.90 17.94 -6.37
N PHE A 246 -4.49 16.72 -6.65
CA PHE A 246 -4.16 16.28 -8.00
C PHE A 246 -5.14 15.19 -8.47
N LEU A 247 -5.84 15.47 -9.57
CA LEU A 247 -6.65 14.51 -10.31
C LEU A 247 -5.81 13.96 -11.46
N MET A 248 -5.37 12.71 -11.34
CA MET A 248 -4.67 11.98 -12.37
C MET A 248 -5.67 11.27 -13.28
N ASN A 249 -5.82 11.76 -14.49
CA ASN A 249 -6.64 11.11 -15.52
C ASN A 249 -5.82 9.98 -16.18
N GLN A 250 -6.35 8.76 -16.13
CA GLN A 250 -5.76 7.56 -16.72
C GLN A 250 -6.84 6.74 -17.41
N PHE A 251 -7.39 7.27 -18.48
CA PHE A 251 -8.38 6.60 -19.32
C PHE A 251 -8.27 7.08 -20.76
N HIS A 252 -8.45 6.18 -21.71
CA HIS A 252 -8.61 6.55 -23.10
C HIS A 252 -10.02 7.10 -23.36
N HIS A 253 -10.13 8.08 -24.24
CA HIS A 253 -11.41 8.62 -24.69
C HIS A 253 -11.84 7.96 -26.01
N GLY A 254 -13.16 7.92 -26.27
CA GLY A 254 -13.75 7.34 -27.47
C GLY A 254 -14.86 6.33 -27.18
N THR A 255 -15.53 5.86 -28.22
CA THR A 255 -16.76 5.04 -28.13
C THR A 255 -16.53 3.57 -27.78
N SER A 256 -15.30 3.13 -27.56
CA SER A 256 -14.97 1.72 -27.47
C SER A 256 -14.08 1.34 -26.28
N THR A 257 -14.17 2.03 -25.15
CA THR A 257 -13.50 1.59 -23.93
C THR A 257 -14.17 0.31 -23.44
N THR A 258 -13.60 -0.83 -23.75
CA THR A 258 -14.07 -2.12 -23.25
C THR A 258 -13.47 -2.42 -21.88
N MET A 259 -14.08 -3.34 -21.13
CA MET A 259 -13.49 -3.84 -19.88
C MET A 259 -12.11 -4.46 -20.11
N ASP A 260 -11.85 -5.05 -21.28
CA ASP A 260 -10.56 -5.63 -21.60
C ASP A 260 -9.49 -4.57 -21.85
N SER A 261 -9.82 -3.46 -22.51
CA SER A 261 -8.88 -2.36 -22.71
C SER A 261 -8.58 -1.61 -21.41
N ALA A 262 -9.55 -1.50 -20.53
CA ALA A 262 -9.35 -0.86 -19.23
C ALA A 262 -8.38 -1.65 -18.31
N LYS A 263 -8.16 -2.94 -18.53
CA LYS A 263 -7.12 -3.68 -17.80
C LYS A 263 -5.72 -3.09 -18.00
N TYR A 264 -5.42 -2.55 -19.19
CA TYR A 264 -4.15 -1.87 -19.45
C TYR A 264 -4.09 -0.50 -18.79
N ASP A 265 -5.14 0.32 -18.92
CA ASP A 265 -5.18 1.64 -18.30
C ASP A 265 -5.07 1.54 -16.76
N ASN A 266 -5.74 0.54 -16.19
CA ASN A 266 -5.83 0.30 -14.75
C ASN A 266 -4.78 -0.70 -14.24
N ASN A 267 -3.78 -1.07 -15.06
CA ASN A 267 -2.66 -1.91 -14.63
C ASN A 267 -1.77 -1.15 -13.65
N MET A 268 -1.26 -1.83 -12.63
CA MET A 268 -0.42 -1.27 -11.57
C MET A 268 0.79 -0.52 -12.13
N THR A 269 1.51 -1.13 -13.06
CA THR A 269 2.69 -0.53 -13.72
C THR A 269 2.32 0.72 -14.49
N TYR A 270 1.19 0.73 -15.20
CA TYR A 270 0.76 1.87 -16.00
C TYR A 270 0.29 3.04 -15.13
N LEU A 271 -0.43 2.78 -14.06
CA LEU A 271 -0.80 3.78 -13.07
C LEU A 271 0.45 4.40 -12.42
N GLN A 272 1.41 3.58 -12.01
CA GLN A 272 2.67 4.05 -11.43
C GLN A 272 3.49 4.86 -12.44
N ARG A 273 3.60 4.39 -13.68
CA ARG A 273 4.31 5.10 -14.76
C ARG A 273 3.67 6.46 -15.06
N ARG A 274 2.34 6.55 -15.04
CA ARG A 274 1.64 7.84 -15.18
C ARG A 274 1.99 8.78 -14.03
N GLN A 275 1.89 8.33 -12.79
CA GLN A 275 2.28 9.12 -11.62
C GLN A 275 3.73 9.60 -11.72
N ASP A 276 4.64 8.72 -12.08
CA ASP A 276 6.07 9.04 -12.21
C ASP A 276 6.33 10.14 -13.24
N ASN A 277 5.65 10.08 -14.38
CA ASN A 277 5.77 11.09 -15.43
C ASN A 277 5.10 12.42 -15.05
N CYS A 278 4.01 12.38 -14.30
CA CYS A 278 3.39 13.59 -13.73
C CYS A 278 4.25 14.20 -12.61
N GLY A 279 5.02 13.38 -11.90
CA GLY A 279 5.90 13.80 -10.80
C GLY A 279 5.15 14.29 -9.56
N VAL A 280 3.88 13.90 -9.41
CA VAL A 280 2.99 14.25 -8.28
C VAL A 280 2.18 13.01 -7.90
N VAL A 281 2.05 12.75 -6.60
CA VAL A 281 1.19 11.67 -6.09
C VAL A 281 -0.28 12.10 -6.25
N PRO A 282 -1.14 11.27 -6.90
CA PRO A 282 -2.51 11.66 -7.13
C PRO A 282 -3.39 11.56 -5.87
N ASN A 283 -4.28 12.54 -5.69
CA ASN A 283 -5.38 12.44 -4.73
C ASN A 283 -6.61 11.73 -5.34
N PHE A 284 -6.77 11.84 -6.64
CA PHE A 284 -7.85 11.18 -7.38
C PHE A 284 -7.26 10.47 -8.59
N VAL A 285 -7.58 9.20 -8.75
CA VAL A 285 -7.17 8.38 -9.89
C VAL A 285 -8.39 8.16 -10.77
N GLY A 286 -8.52 8.99 -11.80
CA GLY A 286 -9.65 8.98 -12.72
C GLY A 286 -9.50 7.90 -13.78
N VAL A 287 -10.43 6.93 -13.78
CA VAL A 287 -10.39 5.75 -14.67
C VAL A 287 -11.77 5.41 -15.21
N ASN A 288 -11.79 4.64 -16.30
CA ASN A 288 -12.94 3.88 -16.76
C ASN A 288 -12.85 2.44 -16.25
N ASN A 289 -14.01 1.76 -16.11
CA ASN A 289 -14.09 0.34 -15.76
C ASN A 289 -13.18 -0.02 -14.55
N TYR A 290 -13.32 0.71 -13.47
CA TYR A 290 -12.46 0.67 -12.28
C TYR A 290 -12.27 -0.73 -11.66
N ALA A 291 -13.21 -1.65 -11.86
CA ALA A 291 -13.11 -3.04 -11.39
C ALA A 291 -12.34 -3.95 -12.35
N SER A 292 -11.88 -3.43 -13.51
CA SER A 292 -10.97 -4.10 -14.41
C SER A 292 -9.56 -3.60 -14.16
N GLY A 293 -8.63 -4.48 -13.81
CA GLY A 293 -7.26 -4.14 -13.45
C GLY A 293 -7.05 -3.97 -11.95
N GLU A 294 -6.24 -3.00 -11.54
CA GLU A 294 -5.64 -2.97 -10.20
C GLU A 294 -5.69 -1.59 -9.51
N VAL A 295 -6.57 -0.70 -9.97
CA VAL A 295 -6.63 0.67 -9.44
C VAL A 295 -6.92 0.73 -7.94
N ASP A 296 -7.72 -0.19 -7.41
CA ASP A 296 -8.01 -0.33 -5.98
C ASP A 296 -6.75 -0.66 -5.18
N ARG A 297 -5.94 -1.62 -5.66
CA ARG A 297 -4.66 -2.00 -5.02
C ARG A 297 -3.63 -0.88 -5.14
N TYR A 298 -3.58 -0.20 -6.29
CA TYR A 298 -2.73 0.96 -6.49
C TYR A 298 -3.05 2.07 -5.47
N VAL A 299 -4.32 2.44 -5.35
CA VAL A 299 -4.78 3.46 -4.40
C VAL A 299 -4.54 3.01 -2.95
N SER A 300 -4.78 1.73 -2.63
CA SER A 300 -4.46 1.18 -1.31
C SER A 300 -2.97 1.30 -0.99
N GLY A 301 -2.09 1.01 -1.96
CA GLY A 301 -0.64 1.17 -1.81
C GLY A 301 -0.22 2.60 -1.54
N LEU A 302 -0.82 3.59 -2.23
CA LEU A 302 -0.58 5.01 -1.99
C LEU A 302 -1.02 5.46 -0.60
N ASN A 303 -2.12 4.92 -0.07
CA ASN A 303 -2.68 5.31 1.22
C ASN A 303 -1.99 4.64 2.41
N ASN A 304 -1.65 3.37 2.28
CA ASN A 304 -1.27 2.49 3.38
C ASN A 304 0.19 2.01 3.27
N GLY A 305 0.81 2.21 2.12
CA GLY A 305 2.09 1.60 1.79
C GLY A 305 1.94 0.11 1.43
N GLY A 306 3.08 -0.59 1.36
CA GLY A 306 3.12 -2.01 1.01
C GLY A 306 4.51 -2.48 0.58
N ILE A 307 4.58 -3.75 0.23
CA ILE A 307 5.71 -4.38 -0.42
C ILE A 307 5.41 -4.43 -1.92
N TYR A 308 6.13 -3.66 -2.69
CA TYR A 308 6.02 -3.61 -4.15
C TYR A 308 7.02 -4.61 -4.75
N LEU A 309 6.54 -5.61 -5.45
CA LEU A 309 7.36 -6.61 -6.14
C LEU A 309 7.51 -6.24 -7.61
N TYR A 310 8.73 -6.39 -8.15
CA TYR A 310 9.06 -6.03 -9.52
C TYR A 310 9.59 -7.22 -10.29
N GLU A 311 9.23 -7.33 -11.58
CA GLU A 311 9.66 -8.38 -12.48
C GLU A 311 11.18 -8.33 -12.77
N GLY A 312 11.74 -7.13 -12.87
CA GLY A 312 13.16 -6.92 -13.10
C GLY A 312 13.97 -6.70 -11.83
N ASN A 313 15.28 -6.72 -11.95
CA ASN A 313 16.20 -6.34 -10.89
C ASN A 313 16.28 -4.81 -10.76
N GLY A 314 16.55 -4.33 -9.53
CA GLY A 314 16.76 -2.91 -9.26
C GLY A 314 15.53 -2.18 -8.77
N ALA A 315 14.33 -2.74 -8.85
CA ALA A 315 13.05 -2.09 -8.52
C ALA A 315 12.96 -0.68 -9.16
N THR A 316 13.32 -0.59 -10.42
CA THR A 316 13.36 0.67 -11.16
C THR A 316 12.03 0.99 -11.81
N LYS A 317 11.82 2.27 -12.17
CA LYS A 317 10.63 2.73 -12.90
C LYS A 317 10.45 2.10 -14.30
N LYS A 318 11.43 1.34 -14.78
CA LYS A 318 11.39 0.66 -16.07
C LYS A 318 10.84 -0.76 -15.97
N GLU A 319 10.82 -1.31 -14.75
CA GLU A 319 10.39 -2.66 -14.48
C GLU A 319 8.88 -2.70 -14.20
N ASP A 320 8.24 -3.76 -14.62
CA ASP A 320 6.82 -3.97 -14.34
C ASP A 320 6.63 -4.34 -12.87
N ILE A 321 5.57 -3.79 -12.27
CA ILE A 321 5.17 -4.13 -10.91
C ILE A 321 4.33 -5.39 -10.97
N VAL A 322 4.87 -6.49 -10.43
CA VAL A 322 4.16 -7.76 -10.34
C VAL A 322 2.93 -7.63 -9.45
N CYS A 323 3.09 -7.02 -8.27
CA CYS A 323 1.99 -6.74 -7.34
C CYS A 323 2.43 -5.84 -6.19
N VAL A 324 1.43 -5.36 -5.41
CA VAL A 324 1.63 -4.68 -4.13
C VAL A 324 0.97 -5.49 -3.02
N ILE A 325 1.74 -5.82 -1.99
CA ILE A 325 1.31 -6.64 -0.85
C ILE A 325 1.11 -5.73 0.36
N PRO A 326 -0.08 -5.68 0.97
CA PRO A 326 -0.30 -4.99 2.24
C PRO A 326 0.57 -5.57 3.36
N VAL A 327 1.11 -4.72 4.24
CA VAL A 327 1.94 -5.14 5.37
C VAL A 327 1.06 -5.69 6.49
N LYS A 328 0.73 -6.97 6.39
CA LYS A 328 -0.06 -7.70 7.40
C LYS A 328 0.67 -8.97 7.79
N ALA A 329 0.85 -9.18 9.09
CA ALA A 329 1.55 -10.37 9.60
C ALA A 329 0.87 -11.69 9.16
N GLY A 330 1.68 -12.68 8.82
CA GLY A 330 1.27 -14.01 8.39
C GLY A 330 1.79 -14.38 7.01
N VAL A 331 1.29 -15.49 6.48
CA VAL A 331 1.57 -15.94 5.12
C VAL A 331 0.72 -15.14 4.15
N VAL A 332 1.36 -14.58 3.13
CA VAL A 332 0.69 -13.75 2.13
C VAL A 332 -0.11 -14.63 1.16
N ASN A 333 -1.40 -14.35 1.01
CA ASN A 333 -2.18 -14.91 -0.08
C ASN A 333 -1.86 -14.17 -1.39
N ARG A 334 -0.92 -14.71 -2.19
CA ARG A 334 -0.45 -14.08 -3.42
C ARG A 334 -1.58 -13.87 -4.43
N LYS A 335 -2.45 -14.86 -4.64
CA LYS A 335 -3.57 -14.77 -5.60
C LYS A 335 -4.55 -13.64 -5.23
N ALA A 336 -4.86 -13.48 -3.94
CA ALA A 336 -5.73 -12.40 -3.48
C ALA A 336 -5.12 -11.00 -3.69
N ASN A 337 -3.77 -10.91 -3.73
CA ASN A 337 -3.04 -9.68 -4.00
C ASN A 337 -2.65 -9.53 -5.48
N GLY A 338 -3.11 -10.42 -6.36
CA GLY A 338 -2.81 -10.38 -7.79
C GLY A 338 -1.34 -10.67 -8.14
N CYS A 339 -0.58 -11.26 -7.21
CA CYS A 339 0.81 -11.60 -7.45
C CYS A 339 0.92 -12.88 -8.29
N GLU A 340 1.55 -12.78 -9.43
CA GLU A 340 1.91 -13.92 -10.25
C GLU A 340 3.04 -14.73 -9.59
N ASN A 341 3.11 -16.03 -9.91
CA ASN A 341 4.13 -16.91 -9.38
C ASN A 341 5.41 -16.77 -10.20
N ASP A 342 6.56 -16.82 -9.52
CA ASP A 342 7.87 -16.93 -10.14
C ASP A 342 8.27 -15.76 -11.07
N GLU A 343 7.69 -14.56 -10.83
CA GLU A 343 7.99 -13.38 -11.62
C GLU A 343 8.92 -12.38 -10.89
N ALA A 344 8.77 -12.24 -9.58
CA ALA A 344 9.44 -11.19 -8.83
C ALA A 344 10.95 -11.41 -8.68
N ARG A 345 11.76 -10.34 -8.90
CA ARG A 345 13.24 -10.33 -8.78
C ARG A 345 13.78 -9.26 -7.85
N SER A 346 12.98 -8.24 -7.56
CA SER A 346 13.34 -7.16 -6.65
C SER A 346 12.10 -6.61 -5.97
N MET A 347 12.29 -5.78 -4.93
CA MET A 347 11.17 -5.14 -4.26
C MET A 347 11.51 -3.73 -3.78
N SER A 348 10.46 -2.93 -3.54
CA SER A 348 10.55 -1.74 -2.73
C SER A 348 9.56 -1.79 -1.57
N LEU A 349 9.93 -1.17 -0.46
CA LEU A 349 9.17 -1.12 0.79
C LEU A 349 8.66 0.29 1.02
N SER A 350 7.38 0.44 1.29
CA SER A 350 6.73 1.73 1.57
C SER A 350 5.78 1.58 2.76
N GLY A 351 5.76 2.54 3.70
CA GLY A 351 4.86 2.53 4.84
C GLY A 351 5.09 1.36 5.81
N ILE A 352 6.34 0.90 5.98
CA ILE A 352 6.67 -0.28 6.78
C ILE A 352 7.37 0.15 8.08
N SER A 353 6.92 -0.39 9.20
CA SER A 353 7.50 -0.09 10.51
C SER A 353 8.80 -0.85 10.76
N LYS A 354 9.69 -0.20 11.51
CA LYS A 354 10.86 -0.85 12.11
C LYS A 354 10.46 -2.14 12.83
N GLY A 355 11.30 -3.17 12.71
CA GLY A 355 11.07 -4.47 13.33
C GLY A 355 10.12 -5.37 12.54
N THR A 356 9.77 -5.02 11.31
CA THR A 356 9.11 -5.94 10.39
C THR A 356 10.13 -6.88 9.76
N ARG A 357 9.83 -8.18 9.75
CA ARG A 357 10.57 -9.20 9.00
C ARG A 357 9.75 -9.67 7.82
N ILE A 358 10.38 -9.72 6.65
CA ILE A 358 9.81 -10.26 5.42
C ILE A 358 10.69 -11.45 5.03
N THR A 359 10.08 -12.61 4.80
CA THR A 359 10.79 -13.78 4.30
C THR A 359 10.19 -14.20 2.97
N LEU A 360 11.03 -14.30 1.95
CA LEU A 360 10.68 -14.77 0.61
C LEU A 360 11.24 -16.18 0.44
N TYR A 361 10.45 -17.10 -0.10
CA TYR A 361 10.84 -18.49 -0.34
C TYR A 361 10.59 -18.88 -1.80
N ASP A 362 11.49 -19.66 -2.38
CA ASP A 362 11.25 -20.43 -3.61
C ASP A 362 10.20 -21.53 -3.32
N ASN A 363 10.38 -22.28 -2.26
CA ASN A 363 9.49 -23.37 -1.88
C ASN A 363 8.13 -22.85 -1.39
N PRO A 364 6.99 -23.28 -1.99
CA PRO A 364 5.65 -22.85 -1.58
C PRO A 364 5.23 -23.31 -0.18
N ALA A 365 5.86 -24.34 0.39
CA ALA A 365 5.66 -24.76 1.77
C ALA A 365 6.47 -23.93 2.78
N GLY A 366 7.44 -23.12 2.30
CA GLY A 366 8.33 -22.33 3.14
C GLY A 366 9.50 -23.16 3.71
N ASP A 367 9.92 -24.19 2.96
CA ASP A 367 11.07 -25.00 3.32
C ASP A 367 12.35 -24.15 3.25
N LYS A 368 13.10 -24.10 4.33
CA LYS A 368 14.35 -23.36 4.44
C LYS A 368 15.53 -24.08 3.77
N GLN A 369 15.36 -25.33 3.37
CA GLN A 369 16.37 -26.06 2.61
C GLN A 369 16.46 -25.62 1.15
N ASP A 370 15.47 -24.86 0.68
CA ASP A 370 15.46 -24.22 -0.61
C ASP A 370 15.82 -22.74 -0.53
N ASP A 371 15.96 -22.06 -1.67
CA ASP A 371 16.29 -20.64 -1.71
C ASP A 371 15.30 -19.81 -0.90
N HIS A 372 15.83 -18.97 -0.02
CA HIS A 372 15.02 -18.00 0.70
C HIS A 372 15.82 -16.76 1.08
N LEU A 373 15.12 -15.66 1.24
CA LEU A 373 15.66 -14.37 1.65
C LEU A 373 14.95 -13.89 2.90
N ILE A 374 15.72 -13.55 3.95
CA ILE A 374 15.20 -12.89 5.15
C ILE A 374 15.56 -11.41 5.07
N VAL A 375 14.55 -10.54 5.15
CA VAL A 375 14.72 -9.09 5.19
C VAL A 375 14.16 -8.53 6.48
N ASP A 376 15.00 -7.84 7.25
CA ASP A 376 14.63 -7.15 8.48
C ASP A 376 14.67 -5.64 8.28
N VAL A 377 13.58 -4.97 8.59
CA VAL A 377 13.45 -3.51 8.50
C VAL A 377 13.99 -2.87 9.78
N LEU A 378 14.99 -2.03 9.65
CA LEU A 378 15.77 -1.47 10.78
C LEU A 378 15.34 -0.05 11.19
N ARG A 379 14.58 0.66 10.35
CA ARG A 379 13.94 1.93 10.66
C ARG A 379 12.54 1.99 10.06
N ASP A 380 11.72 2.93 10.52
CA ASP A 380 10.44 3.20 9.86
C ASP A 380 10.67 3.73 8.44
N VAL A 381 9.91 3.20 7.51
CA VAL A 381 9.84 3.63 6.11
C VAL A 381 8.51 4.37 5.93
N ARG A 382 8.57 5.62 5.50
CA ARG A 382 7.35 6.43 5.32
C ARG A 382 6.52 5.93 4.14
N ILE A 383 5.23 6.20 4.16
CA ILE A 383 4.36 6.01 2.99
C ILE A 383 4.89 6.90 1.85
N ASN A 384 4.93 6.33 0.64
CA ASN A 384 5.51 6.94 -0.57
C ASN A 384 7.04 7.17 -0.52
N GLU A 385 7.72 6.74 0.53
CA GLU A 385 9.15 6.49 0.51
C GLU A 385 9.35 5.05 0.03
N HIS A 386 10.09 4.84 -1.05
CA HIS A 386 10.37 3.52 -1.60
C HIS A 386 11.80 3.11 -1.24
N LEU A 387 11.93 2.27 -0.19
CA LEU A 387 13.19 1.67 0.20
C LEU A 387 13.47 0.47 -0.72
N ILE A 388 14.49 0.56 -1.55
CA ILE A 388 14.75 -0.40 -2.62
C ILE A 388 15.62 -1.57 -2.14
N LEU A 389 15.16 -2.78 -2.41
CA LEU A 389 15.93 -4.02 -2.39
C LEU A 389 16.10 -4.50 -3.84
N PRO A 390 17.28 -4.30 -4.46
CA PRO A 390 17.42 -4.41 -5.91
C PRO A 390 17.53 -5.84 -6.45
N SER A 391 17.69 -6.84 -5.58
CA SER A 391 17.76 -8.26 -5.95
C SER A 391 17.47 -9.12 -4.72
N PHE A 392 16.89 -10.30 -4.93
CA PHE A 392 16.64 -11.27 -3.86
C PHE A 392 17.83 -12.21 -3.61
N GLU A 393 18.90 -12.10 -4.38
CA GLU A 393 20.06 -13.00 -4.35
C GLU A 393 21.32 -12.34 -3.81
N GLN A 394 21.17 -11.31 -2.96
CA GLN A 394 22.31 -10.59 -2.40
C GLN A 394 22.13 -10.38 -0.89
N ASP A 395 23.19 -10.70 -0.14
CA ASP A 395 23.30 -10.19 1.23
C ASP A 395 23.50 -8.68 1.22
N ARG A 396 22.79 -7.98 2.10
CA ARG A 396 22.91 -6.52 2.25
C ARG A 396 22.79 -6.11 3.70
N SER A 397 23.58 -5.13 4.09
CA SER A 397 23.49 -4.47 5.39
C SER A 397 23.46 -2.96 5.15
N GLU A 398 22.26 -2.41 5.09
CA GLU A 398 22.00 -0.99 4.89
C GLU A 398 21.47 -0.36 6.19
N PRO A 399 21.57 0.95 6.39
CA PRO A 399 21.03 1.59 7.60
C PRO A 399 19.52 1.38 7.81
N ALA A 400 18.79 1.12 6.74
CA ALA A 400 17.33 0.98 6.75
C ALA A 400 16.85 -0.46 6.78
N TYR A 401 17.65 -1.41 6.30
CA TYR A 401 17.29 -2.82 6.28
C TYR A 401 18.54 -3.69 6.25
N ARG A 402 18.35 -4.97 6.58
CA ARG A 402 19.30 -6.03 6.34
C ARG A 402 18.62 -7.14 5.57
N ALA A 403 19.33 -7.72 4.62
CA ALA A 403 18.91 -8.87 3.83
C ALA A 403 19.95 -9.98 3.95
N VAL A 404 19.51 -11.20 4.23
CA VAL A 404 20.33 -12.41 4.29
C VAL A 404 19.74 -13.44 3.35
N PHE A 405 20.51 -13.82 2.33
CA PHE A 405 20.10 -14.75 1.29
C PHE A 405 20.72 -16.13 1.52
N ASN A 406 19.86 -17.15 1.54
CA ASN A 406 20.27 -18.54 1.48
C ASN A 406 20.18 -19.05 0.05
N ARG A 407 21.32 -19.43 -0.51
CA ARG A 407 21.42 -19.82 -1.92
C ARG A 407 21.48 -21.32 -2.10
N ASN A 408 20.55 -21.86 -2.89
CA ASN A 408 20.63 -23.19 -3.46
C ASN A 408 20.79 -23.09 -5.00
N ASN A 409 19.77 -22.61 -5.72
CA ASN A 409 19.77 -22.51 -7.19
C ASN A 409 19.32 -21.15 -7.72
N GLY A 410 19.02 -20.19 -6.84
CA GLY A 410 18.63 -18.80 -7.12
C GLY A 410 17.14 -18.53 -6.86
N LEU A 411 16.83 -17.34 -6.32
CA LEU A 411 15.49 -16.92 -5.88
C LEU A 411 14.81 -15.92 -6.85
N ASN A 412 15.62 -15.19 -7.64
CA ASN A 412 15.09 -14.21 -8.59
C ASN A 412 14.20 -14.87 -9.64
N GLY A 413 12.93 -14.45 -9.71
CA GLY A 413 11.94 -15.05 -10.60
C GLY A 413 11.44 -16.43 -10.15
N LYS A 414 11.54 -16.75 -8.84
CA LYS A 414 11.06 -18.02 -8.28
C LYS A 414 10.33 -17.87 -6.95
N VAL A 415 10.00 -16.66 -6.55
CA VAL A 415 9.31 -16.41 -5.28
C VAL A 415 7.92 -17.05 -5.29
N SER A 416 7.75 -18.13 -4.54
CA SER A 416 6.52 -18.89 -4.41
C SER A 416 5.77 -18.67 -3.10
N ARG A 417 6.44 -18.18 -2.04
CA ARG A 417 5.86 -17.87 -0.73
C ARG A 417 6.46 -16.62 -0.13
N ILE A 418 5.63 -15.86 0.57
CA ILE A 418 6.04 -14.66 1.30
C ILE A 418 5.42 -14.73 2.69
N GLU A 419 6.24 -14.48 3.69
CA GLU A 419 5.83 -14.39 5.09
C GLU A 419 6.20 -13.02 5.65
N ILE A 420 5.28 -12.40 6.38
CA ILE A 420 5.47 -11.13 7.07
C ILE A 420 5.31 -11.37 8.56
N GLY A 421 6.31 -10.99 9.33
CA GLY A 421 6.33 -11.16 10.77
C GLY A 421 7.05 -10.03 11.49
N LYS A 422 7.38 -10.29 12.74
CA LYS A 422 8.22 -9.39 13.53
C LYS A 422 9.66 -9.89 13.54
N THR A 423 10.59 -8.96 13.45
CA THR A 423 11.99 -9.23 13.75
C THR A 423 12.09 -9.70 15.20
N PRO A 424 12.85 -10.77 15.51
CA PRO A 424 13.03 -11.22 16.89
C PRO A 424 13.51 -10.10 17.82
N GLN A 425 13.10 -10.15 19.08
CA GLN A 425 13.45 -9.13 20.07
C GLN A 425 14.99 -9.06 20.24
N GLY A 426 15.51 -7.83 20.32
CA GLY A 426 16.96 -7.59 20.41
C GLY A 426 17.67 -7.57 19.06
N PHE A 427 16.94 -7.70 17.97
CA PHE A 427 17.48 -7.68 16.62
C PHE A 427 17.87 -6.24 16.20
N ALA A 428 19.12 -6.07 15.78
CA ALA A 428 19.64 -4.79 15.28
C ALA A 428 20.35 -4.98 13.92
N ASP A 429 21.00 -3.95 13.45
CA ASP A 429 21.77 -3.97 12.20
C ASP A 429 23.01 -4.88 12.26
N ALA A 430 23.56 -5.17 13.46
CA ALA A 430 24.61 -6.17 13.67
C ALA A 430 24.03 -7.56 13.93
N SER A 431 24.48 -8.59 13.20
CA SER A 431 23.98 -9.95 13.36
C SER A 431 24.91 -11.01 12.78
N ILE A 432 24.65 -12.25 13.21
CA ILE A 432 25.30 -13.46 12.73
C ILE A 432 24.25 -14.36 12.08
N ALA A 433 24.47 -14.76 10.83
CA ALA A 433 23.71 -15.79 10.14
C ALA A 433 24.45 -17.11 10.28
N PHE A 434 23.82 -18.14 10.84
CA PHE A 434 24.37 -19.47 11.03
C PHE A 434 23.89 -20.41 9.92
N TYR A 435 24.78 -21.34 9.50
CA TYR A 435 24.57 -22.26 8.39
C TYR A 435 24.85 -23.71 8.77
N GLU A 436 24.10 -24.64 8.17
CA GLU A 436 24.24 -26.08 8.37
C GLU A 436 25.46 -26.66 7.66
N GLY A 437 25.99 -26.01 6.64
CA GLY A 437 27.20 -26.41 5.92
C GLY A 437 28.40 -25.53 6.24
N ASN A 438 29.61 -26.02 6.02
CA ASN A 438 30.83 -25.23 6.14
C ASN A 438 30.88 -24.14 5.04
N ASN A 439 31.64 -23.06 5.26
CA ASN A 439 31.78 -21.92 4.34
C ASN A 439 30.49 -21.20 4.03
N ALA A 440 29.57 -21.10 4.98
CA ALA A 440 28.24 -20.54 4.80
C ALA A 440 27.49 -21.19 3.61
N SER A 441 27.64 -22.50 3.48
CA SER A 441 26.98 -23.34 2.48
C SER A 441 25.79 -24.08 3.09
N GLN A 442 25.05 -24.80 2.26
CA GLN A 442 23.81 -25.46 2.64
C GLN A 442 22.78 -24.47 3.20
N ASN A 443 21.94 -24.90 4.12
CA ASN A 443 20.81 -24.10 4.55
C ASN A 443 21.21 -23.00 5.55
N LEU A 444 20.61 -21.84 5.45
CA LEU A 444 20.59 -20.83 6.49
C LEU A 444 19.73 -21.35 7.65
N ASP A 445 20.35 -21.76 8.76
CA ASP A 445 19.61 -22.24 9.92
C ASP A 445 18.90 -21.10 10.64
N CYS A 446 19.64 -20.05 11.06
CA CYS A 446 19.05 -18.93 11.79
C CYS A 446 19.89 -17.65 11.70
N VAL A 447 19.28 -16.52 12.12
CA VAL A 447 19.97 -15.23 12.24
C VAL A 447 19.84 -14.70 13.66
N VAL A 448 20.97 -14.44 14.33
CA VAL A 448 21.04 -14.01 15.73
C VAL A 448 21.58 -12.58 15.82
N PRO A 449 20.99 -11.69 16.67
CA PRO A 449 21.53 -10.36 16.90
C PRO A 449 22.94 -10.37 17.47
N PHE A 450 23.79 -9.42 17.07
CA PHE A 450 25.19 -9.31 17.53
C PHE A 450 25.53 -7.96 18.15
N ASN A 451 24.57 -7.24 18.67
CA ASN A 451 24.73 -5.89 19.25
C ASN A 451 24.35 -5.79 20.73
N SER A 452 24.22 -6.92 21.41
CA SER A 452 23.83 -6.99 22.82
C SER A 452 24.37 -8.27 23.48
N HIS A 453 24.37 -8.29 24.81
CA HIS A 453 24.75 -9.48 25.57
C HIS A 453 23.52 -10.36 25.78
N HIS A 454 23.54 -11.57 25.27
CA HIS A 454 22.46 -12.54 25.47
C HIS A 454 22.92 -13.98 25.19
N ASN A 455 22.14 -14.92 25.69
CA ASN A 455 22.29 -16.35 25.40
C ASN A 455 21.20 -16.80 24.45
N PHE A 456 21.46 -17.83 23.66
CA PHE A 456 20.47 -18.53 22.88
C PHE A 456 20.66 -20.05 22.95
N LYS A 457 19.52 -20.77 23.07
CA LYS A 457 19.47 -22.21 23.23
C LYS A 457 18.80 -22.82 22.02
N MET A 458 19.51 -23.67 21.27
CA MET A 458 18.98 -24.32 20.07
C MET A 458 17.84 -25.28 20.41
N LYS A 459 17.93 -26.05 21.51
CA LYS A 459 16.84 -26.96 21.97
C LYS A 459 15.49 -26.23 22.23
N SER A 460 15.51 -24.94 22.55
CA SER A 460 14.30 -24.12 22.70
C SER A 460 13.96 -23.33 21.44
N ASN A 461 14.64 -23.60 20.34
CA ASN A 461 14.48 -22.91 19.05
C ASN A 461 14.61 -21.38 19.19
N SER A 462 15.54 -20.91 20.04
CA SER A 462 15.81 -19.47 20.19
C SER A 462 16.26 -18.88 18.86
N PHE A 463 15.64 -17.80 18.42
CA PHE A 463 15.85 -17.17 17.12
C PHE A 463 15.60 -18.08 15.90
N GLY A 464 14.92 -19.21 16.08
CA GLY A 464 14.69 -20.20 15.03
C GLY A 464 15.87 -21.12 14.76
N CYS A 465 16.92 -21.10 15.62
CA CYS A 465 18.10 -21.95 15.47
C CYS A 465 17.80 -23.42 15.79
N SER A 466 18.19 -24.31 14.91
CA SER A 466 18.07 -25.77 15.07
C SER A 466 19.20 -26.34 15.91
N ASN A 467 18.89 -27.37 16.72
CA ASN A 467 19.90 -28.03 17.57
C ASN A 467 20.76 -28.96 16.72
N ASP A 468 22.08 -28.90 16.93
CA ASP A 468 23.09 -29.78 16.32
C ASP A 468 23.21 -29.66 14.78
N GLU A 469 22.77 -28.52 14.19
CA GLU A 469 22.85 -28.30 12.74
C GLU A 469 23.98 -27.33 12.33
N ILE A 470 24.30 -26.37 13.16
CA ILE A 470 25.19 -25.23 12.82
C ILE A 470 26.65 -25.72 12.64
N ARG A 471 27.30 -25.33 11.49
CA ARG A 471 28.70 -25.63 11.16
C ARG A 471 29.53 -24.41 10.79
N SER A 472 28.89 -23.34 10.31
CA SER A 472 29.58 -22.12 9.91
C SER A 472 28.72 -20.90 10.17
N ALA A 473 29.30 -19.71 10.01
CA ALA A 473 28.54 -18.46 10.13
C ALA A 473 28.94 -17.45 9.07
N LYS A 474 28.04 -16.49 8.83
CA LYS A 474 28.29 -15.24 8.13
C LYS A 474 28.01 -14.08 9.08
N ILE A 475 29.03 -13.33 9.44
CA ILE A 475 28.89 -12.10 10.24
C ILE A 475 28.47 -11.02 9.28
N ILE A 476 27.25 -10.50 9.43
CA ILE A 476 26.68 -9.50 8.51
C ILE A 476 27.24 -8.12 8.82
N LYS A 477 27.33 -7.79 10.12
CA LYS A 477 27.94 -6.56 10.64
C LYS A 477 28.28 -6.76 12.11
N ALA A 478 29.40 -6.22 12.55
CA ALA A 478 29.82 -6.28 13.95
C ALA A 478 30.81 -5.17 14.29
N LYS A 479 30.88 -4.77 15.56
CA LYS A 479 31.90 -3.89 16.11
C LYS A 479 33.11 -4.66 16.60
N ALA A 480 34.30 -4.06 16.51
CA ALA A 480 35.50 -4.56 17.15
C ALA A 480 35.26 -4.73 18.66
N GLY A 481 35.81 -5.79 19.25
CA GLY A 481 35.59 -6.17 20.65
C GLY A 481 34.33 -7.02 20.88
N SER A 482 33.45 -7.14 19.92
CA SER A 482 32.35 -8.11 19.98
C SER A 482 32.89 -9.53 19.91
N MET A 483 32.20 -10.46 20.60
CA MET A 483 32.56 -11.91 20.52
C MET A 483 31.31 -12.76 20.66
N PHE A 484 31.39 -13.97 20.18
CA PHE A 484 30.45 -15.03 20.52
C PHE A 484 31.12 -16.35 20.83
N THR A 485 30.50 -17.10 21.73
CA THR A 485 30.93 -18.44 22.15
C THR A 485 29.85 -19.44 21.76
N LEU A 486 30.25 -20.55 21.16
CA LEU A 486 29.38 -21.68 20.83
C LEU A 486 29.83 -22.91 21.62
N THR A 487 28.86 -23.68 22.14
CA THR A 487 29.15 -24.93 22.87
C THR A 487 28.22 -26.06 22.44
N GLY A 488 28.70 -27.29 22.50
CA GLY A 488 27.90 -28.49 22.26
C GLY A 488 26.93 -28.80 23.40
N HIS A 489 27.20 -28.33 24.62
CA HIS A 489 26.35 -28.59 25.78
C HIS A 489 25.15 -27.62 25.80
N PRO A 490 23.89 -28.10 25.92
CA PRO A 490 22.68 -27.27 25.82
C PRO A 490 22.51 -26.21 26.93
N GLU A 491 23.30 -26.29 27.99
CA GLU A 491 23.33 -25.28 29.07
C GLU A 491 24.62 -24.46 29.08
N GLY A 492 25.41 -24.50 27.98
CA GLY A 492 26.59 -23.68 27.82
C GLY A 492 27.82 -24.18 28.62
N ARG A 493 27.84 -25.45 29.12
CA ARG A 493 29.02 -26.02 29.73
C ARG A 493 30.10 -26.32 28.69
N HIS A 494 31.35 -26.23 29.07
CA HIS A 494 32.48 -26.31 28.12
C HIS A 494 33.00 -27.73 27.91
N ASN A 495 32.43 -28.76 28.53
CA ASN A 495 32.87 -30.14 28.50
C ASN A 495 32.49 -30.91 27.21
N GLU A 496 31.58 -30.38 26.40
CA GLU A 496 31.13 -31.00 25.14
C GLU A 496 31.57 -30.22 23.90
N GLY A 497 32.63 -29.45 24.00
CA GLY A 497 33.18 -28.64 22.94
C GLY A 497 32.84 -27.14 23.07
N ARG A 498 33.79 -26.31 22.67
CA ARG A 498 33.68 -24.86 22.71
C ARG A 498 34.47 -24.20 21.59
N THR A 499 33.88 -23.21 20.93
CA THR A 499 34.59 -22.29 20.04
C THR A 499 34.22 -20.86 20.39
N ASP A 500 35.25 -20.02 20.52
CA ASP A 500 35.11 -18.57 20.68
C ASP A 500 35.46 -17.87 19.36
N VAL A 501 34.68 -16.89 18.99
CA VAL A 501 34.93 -16.01 17.84
C VAL A 501 34.96 -14.57 18.32
N GLU A 502 36.12 -13.92 18.18
CA GLU A 502 36.37 -12.53 18.56
C GLU A 502 36.49 -11.65 17.31
N ILE A 503 35.86 -10.51 17.32
CA ILE A 503 35.91 -9.52 16.24
C ILE A 503 37.03 -8.53 16.53
N LEU A 504 38.06 -8.50 15.70
CA LEU A 504 39.28 -7.71 15.91
C LEU A 504 39.16 -6.29 15.31
N ARG A 505 38.35 -6.11 14.28
CA ARG A 505 38.00 -4.80 13.73
C ARG A 505 36.55 -4.74 13.25
N ASP A 506 36.02 -3.54 13.05
CA ASP A 506 34.64 -3.35 12.60
C ASP A 506 34.36 -4.11 11.28
N ILE A 507 33.36 -4.98 11.31
CA ILE A 507 32.85 -5.68 10.13
C ILE A 507 31.74 -4.84 9.51
N THR A 508 31.99 -4.32 8.33
CA THR A 508 31.03 -3.47 7.57
C THR A 508 30.49 -4.14 6.31
N ALA A 509 31.11 -5.25 5.89
CA ALA A 509 30.65 -6.13 4.81
C ALA A 509 30.58 -7.56 5.32
N PRO A 510 29.70 -8.43 4.78
CA PRO A 510 29.56 -9.80 5.25
C PRO A 510 30.89 -10.59 5.24
N LEU A 511 31.23 -11.19 6.40
CA LEU A 511 32.42 -11.97 6.60
C LEU A 511 32.06 -13.42 6.94
N VAL A 512 32.63 -14.39 6.23
CA VAL A 512 32.38 -15.83 6.46
C VAL A 512 33.34 -16.39 7.50
N ILE A 513 32.79 -17.07 8.51
CA ILE A 513 33.48 -17.98 9.40
C ILE A 513 33.27 -19.38 8.84
N PRO A 514 34.30 -20.00 8.22
CA PRO A 514 34.09 -21.18 7.39
C PRO A 514 33.75 -22.44 8.19
N SER A 515 34.21 -22.55 9.44
CA SER A 515 33.99 -23.70 10.33
C SER A 515 34.31 -23.31 11.78
N PHE A 516 33.68 -23.96 12.74
CA PHE A 516 33.96 -23.78 14.16
C PHE A 516 34.92 -24.86 14.71
N ASP A 517 35.29 -25.83 13.88
CA ASP A 517 36.26 -26.91 14.23
C ASP A 517 37.71 -26.49 14.08
N HIS A 518 37.98 -25.36 13.43
CA HIS A 518 39.34 -24.93 13.13
C HIS A 518 39.70 -23.64 13.85
N ARG A 519 40.96 -23.59 14.35
CA ARG A 519 41.54 -22.37 14.89
C ARG A 519 42.17 -21.56 13.75
N TYR A 520 41.84 -20.30 13.63
CA TYR A 520 42.50 -19.37 12.72
C TYR A 520 42.35 -17.92 13.19
N GLU A 521 43.22 -17.06 12.69
CA GLU A 521 43.18 -15.61 12.92
C GLU A 521 43.54 -14.89 11.63
N ASN A 522 42.85 -13.81 11.36
CA ASN A 522 43.13 -12.86 10.29
C ASN A 522 42.97 -11.43 10.83
N LEU A 523 42.96 -10.42 9.95
CA LEU A 523 42.82 -9.00 10.34
C LEU A 523 41.45 -8.67 10.97
N ASP A 524 40.44 -9.46 10.69
CA ASP A 524 39.03 -9.18 11.04
C ASP A 524 38.58 -9.95 12.26
N VAL A 525 39.00 -11.23 12.38
CA VAL A 525 38.50 -12.15 13.40
C VAL A 525 39.59 -13.09 13.92
N ARG A 526 39.40 -13.49 15.18
CA ARG A 526 40.12 -14.60 15.81
C ARG A 526 39.12 -15.70 16.16
N VAL A 527 39.33 -16.90 15.63
CA VAL A 527 38.56 -18.11 15.95
C VAL A 527 39.42 -19.04 16.80
N THR A 528 38.98 -19.29 18.03
CA THR A 528 39.67 -20.16 18.98
C THR A 528 38.81 -21.39 19.28
N ASN A 529 39.14 -22.51 18.66
CA ASN A 529 38.51 -23.78 18.99
C ASN A 529 39.31 -24.43 20.16
N HIS A 530 38.60 -24.76 21.24
CA HIS A 530 39.18 -25.36 22.45
C HIS A 530 39.12 -26.88 22.45
N THR A 531 38.22 -27.43 21.65
CA THR A 531 38.04 -28.88 21.50
C THR A 531 37.60 -29.16 20.05
N ARG A 532 38.12 -30.23 19.46
CA ARG A 532 37.81 -30.58 18.07
C ARG A 532 36.38 -31.09 17.92
N HIS A 533 35.76 -30.87 16.73
CA HIS A 533 34.49 -31.44 16.30
C HIS A 533 33.25 -30.88 17.01
N ILE A 534 33.08 -29.55 16.96
CA ILE A 534 31.87 -28.87 17.41
C ILE A 534 30.87 -28.62 16.25
N ASP A 535 31.33 -28.62 14.99
CA ASP A 535 30.49 -28.44 13.81
C ASP A 535 29.38 -29.49 13.78
N GLY A 536 28.11 -29.04 13.68
CA GLY A 536 26.94 -29.90 13.71
C GLY A 536 26.61 -30.51 15.06
N LYS A 537 27.12 -29.93 16.16
CA LYS A 537 26.86 -30.35 17.55
C LYS A 537 26.59 -29.16 18.47
N ILE A 538 26.34 -27.99 17.90
CA ILE A 538 26.13 -26.76 18.65
C ILE A 538 24.73 -26.76 19.22
N SER A 539 24.63 -26.65 20.54
CA SER A 539 23.37 -26.64 21.27
C SER A 539 23.10 -25.34 22.05
N PHE A 540 24.17 -24.52 22.24
CA PHE A 540 24.06 -23.27 22.99
C PHE A 540 25.03 -22.22 22.43
N GLY A 541 24.59 -20.96 22.41
CA GLY A 541 25.41 -19.81 22.06
C GLY A 541 25.32 -18.70 23.11
N TYR A 542 26.45 -18.01 23.30
CA TYR A 542 26.55 -16.81 24.10
C TYR A 542 27.07 -15.68 23.23
N ILE A 543 26.34 -14.59 23.18
CA ILE A 543 26.68 -13.37 22.43
C ILE A 543 27.14 -12.28 23.40
N ARG A 544 28.28 -11.66 23.08
CA ARG A 544 28.78 -10.45 23.70
C ARG A 544 29.04 -9.42 22.63
N GLY A 545 27.98 -8.73 22.23
CA GLY A 545 28.05 -7.68 21.22
C GLY A 545 28.39 -6.32 21.81
N GLU A 546 29.28 -5.59 21.17
CA GLU A 546 29.51 -4.17 21.45
C GLU A 546 28.53 -3.29 20.67
N LYS A 547 28.19 -2.11 21.25
CA LYS A 547 27.19 -1.20 20.67
C LYS A 547 27.78 -0.28 19.61
#